data_4cc713d92571299473bbdd0f5139e835
#
_entry.id   4cc713d92571299473bbdd0f5139e835
#
_cell.length_a   1.000
_cell.length_b   1.000
_cell.length_c   1.000
_cell.angle_alpha   90.00
_cell.angle_beta   90.00
_cell.angle_gamma   90.00
#
_symmetry.space_group_name_H-M   'P 1'
#
loop_
_entity.id
_entity.type
_entity.pdbx_description
1 polymer ?
#
loop_
_entity_poly.entity_id
_entity_poly.type
_entity_poly.pdbx_seq_one_letter_code
_entity_poly.pdbx_strand_id
1 'polypeptide(L)'
;MAKEKYWQSLRKKLYKKHVEAIPIMIDHHLGELRMTNYFDLFIHSSSQIPYELTVHKMLQANCRGVFLPEHRYRAFLKKSEESAFQSGIEFVKHQTIPYRSLSCFTKSIRNAVLGEVKKLLELEEHHVQMSVLERWNEISHHSLTGFLSGFCSQQFMDLKEISIRDPLTNLYNRRYFYDCLDEKVQDAEQMEQPLALLMLDVNNFKYVNDEFGHNKGDELLCRIAELAQEQSLEYGFRFGGDEFVFLLPGVSEDEAYETAVEIDSKLLDWKQYISLAYGAIELKPDACERIDDYLHLADKRMYDRKRRVKG
;
A
#
# COMPACT_ATOMS: atom_id res chain seq x y z
N MET A 1 -47.87 -3.19 -21.77
CA MET A 1 -48.37 -2.74 -20.45
C MET A 1 -48.61 -3.89 -19.47
N ALA A 2 -49.48 -4.89 -19.78
CA ALA A 2 -49.78 -6.00 -18.83
C ALA A 2 -48.54 -6.85 -18.51
N LYS A 3 -47.77 -7.24 -19.51
CA LYS A 3 -46.54 -8.04 -19.36
C LYS A 3 -45.45 -7.31 -18.51
N GLU A 4 -45.36 -6.00 -18.67
CA GLU A 4 -44.40 -5.18 -17.94
C GLU A 4 -44.80 -4.97 -16.46
N LYS A 5 -46.06 -4.78 -16.18
CA LYS A 5 -46.62 -4.76 -14.80
C LYS A 5 -46.41 -6.11 -14.07
N TYR A 6 -46.58 -7.23 -14.80
CA TYR A 6 -46.32 -8.56 -14.27
C TYR A 6 -44.84 -8.71 -13.85
N TRP A 7 -43.93 -8.33 -14.74
CA TRP A 7 -42.49 -8.39 -14.44
C TRP A 7 -42.04 -7.48 -13.30
N GLN A 8 -42.61 -6.29 -13.19
CA GLN A 8 -42.36 -5.39 -12.07
C GLN A 8 -42.86 -5.98 -10.73
N SER A 9 -44.03 -6.61 -10.73
CA SER A 9 -44.60 -7.28 -9.54
C SER A 9 -43.74 -8.48 -9.13
N LEU A 10 -43.38 -9.33 -10.09
CA LEU A 10 -42.53 -10.51 -9.86
C LEU A 10 -41.13 -10.11 -9.31
N ARG A 11 -40.48 -9.14 -9.89
CA ARG A 11 -39.21 -8.61 -9.39
C ARG A 11 -39.29 -8.13 -7.94
N LYS A 12 -40.36 -7.39 -7.60
CA LYS A 12 -40.60 -6.91 -6.23
C LYS A 12 -40.79 -8.05 -5.25
N LYS A 13 -41.57 -9.07 -5.62
CA LYS A 13 -41.81 -10.28 -4.82
C LYS A 13 -40.51 -11.05 -4.59
N LEU A 14 -39.75 -11.31 -5.65
CA LEU A 14 -38.48 -12.05 -5.58
C LEU A 14 -37.44 -11.29 -4.78
N TYR A 15 -37.30 -9.98 -5.01
CA TYR A 15 -36.40 -9.14 -4.22
C TYR A 15 -36.68 -9.25 -2.72
N LYS A 16 -37.96 -9.14 -2.30
CA LYS A 16 -38.32 -9.26 -0.90
C LYS A 16 -37.92 -10.62 -0.32
N LYS A 17 -38.25 -11.73 -1.01
CA LYS A 17 -37.85 -13.08 -0.60
C LYS A 17 -36.34 -13.23 -0.44
N HIS A 18 -35.53 -12.68 -1.37
CA HIS A 18 -34.08 -12.77 -1.31
C HIS A 18 -33.50 -11.96 -0.15
N VAL A 19 -34.07 -10.77 0.12
CA VAL A 19 -33.64 -9.95 1.28
C VAL A 19 -33.97 -10.66 2.60
N GLU A 20 -35.15 -11.29 2.71
CA GLU A 20 -35.57 -12.07 3.88
C GLU A 20 -34.67 -13.30 4.11
N ALA A 21 -34.05 -13.85 3.07
CA ALA A 21 -33.15 -14.99 3.17
C ALA A 21 -31.67 -14.62 3.51
N ILE A 22 -31.31 -13.35 3.52
CA ILE A 22 -29.90 -12.93 3.81
C ILE A 22 -29.38 -13.49 5.15
N PRO A 23 -30.13 -13.47 6.27
CA PRO A 23 -29.64 -14.07 7.52
C PRO A 23 -29.30 -15.57 7.36
N ILE A 24 -30.13 -16.34 6.64
CA ILE A 24 -29.88 -17.76 6.37
C ILE A 24 -28.62 -17.95 5.52
N MET A 25 -28.38 -17.08 4.51
CA MET A 25 -27.16 -17.10 3.70
C MET A 25 -25.92 -16.81 4.55
N ILE A 26 -26.02 -15.89 5.50
CA ILE A 26 -24.94 -15.57 6.44
C ILE A 26 -24.65 -16.76 7.37
N ASP A 27 -25.67 -17.36 7.94
CA ASP A 27 -25.52 -18.53 8.81
C ASP A 27 -24.83 -19.69 8.09
N HIS A 28 -25.22 -19.99 6.84
CA HIS A 28 -24.57 -21.01 6.02
C HIS A 28 -23.13 -20.65 5.73
N HIS A 29 -22.85 -19.41 5.35
CA HIS A 29 -21.51 -18.93 5.10
C HIS A 29 -20.61 -19.07 6.33
N LEU A 30 -21.09 -18.62 7.49
CA LEU A 30 -20.35 -18.73 8.76
C LEU A 30 -20.17 -20.19 9.16
N GLY A 31 -21.17 -21.07 8.92
CA GLY A 31 -21.08 -22.50 9.14
C GLY A 31 -19.94 -23.14 8.33
N GLU A 32 -19.86 -22.87 7.04
CA GLU A 32 -18.75 -23.35 6.19
C GLU A 32 -17.40 -22.76 6.61
N LEU A 33 -17.34 -21.46 6.99
CA LEU A 33 -16.10 -20.82 7.44
C LEU A 33 -15.57 -21.42 8.75
N ARG A 34 -16.45 -21.77 9.70
CA ARG A 34 -16.10 -22.44 10.97
C ARG A 34 -15.43 -23.78 10.75
N MET A 35 -15.66 -24.45 9.62
CA MET A 35 -14.98 -25.69 9.25
C MET A 35 -13.57 -25.45 8.71
N THR A 36 -13.11 -24.20 8.62
CA THR A 36 -11.79 -23.84 8.16
C THR A 36 -10.93 -23.31 9.31
N ASN A 37 -9.60 -23.40 9.19
CA ASN A 37 -8.65 -22.82 10.15
C ASN A 37 -8.57 -21.28 10.07
N TYR A 38 -9.45 -20.64 9.29
CA TYR A 38 -9.41 -19.20 9.02
C TYR A 38 -10.56 -18.44 9.63
N PHE A 39 -11.48 -19.11 10.33
CA PHE A 39 -12.70 -18.49 10.91
C PHE A 39 -12.34 -17.28 11.80
N ASP A 40 -11.40 -17.47 12.72
CA ASP A 40 -11.03 -16.42 13.67
C ASP A 40 -10.41 -15.20 13.01
N LEU A 41 -9.72 -15.38 11.88
CA LEU A 41 -9.14 -14.26 11.11
C LEU A 41 -10.20 -13.32 10.54
N PHE A 42 -11.41 -13.81 10.25
CA PHE A 42 -12.48 -12.98 9.72
C PHE A 42 -13.38 -12.39 10.81
N ILE A 43 -13.61 -13.13 11.89
CA ILE A 43 -14.56 -12.72 12.95
C ILE A 43 -13.92 -11.76 13.95
N HIS A 44 -12.64 -11.97 14.29
CA HIS A 44 -11.90 -11.12 15.23
C HIS A 44 -11.09 -10.01 14.53
N SER A 45 -11.52 -9.62 13.32
CA SER A 45 -10.89 -8.52 12.63
C SER A 45 -11.00 -7.24 13.48
N SER A 46 -9.91 -6.48 13.55
CA SER A 46 -9.84 -5.19 14.26
C SER A 46 -10.70 -4.08 13.61
N SER A 47 -11.53 -4.44 12.63
CA SER A 47 -12.44 -3.48 11.98
C SER A 47 -13.53 -3.04 12.99
N GLN A 48 -13.81 -1.75 13.02
CA GLN A 48 -14.87 -1.17 13.87
C GLN A 48 -16.29 -1.68 13.52
N ILE A 49 -16.43 -2.36 12.38
CA ILE A 49 -17.70 -2.87 11.89
C ILE A 49 -17.70 -4.40 12.02
N PRO A 50 -18.67 -5.00 12.71
CA PRO A 50 -18.80 -6.45 12.79
C PRO A 50 -18.82 -7.09 11.40
N TYR A 51 -18.07 -8.17 11.24
CA TYR A 51 -17.96 -8.92 9.98
C TYR A 51 -19.33 -9.27 9.38
N GLU A 52 -20.25 -9.79 10.21
CA GLU A 52 -21.60 -10.16 9.79
C GLU A 52 -22.37 -8.98 9.19
N LEU A 53 -22.22 -7.79 9.75
CA LEU A 53 -22.87 -6.58 9.23
C LEU A 53 -22.30 -6.18 7.87
N THR A 54 -21.02 -6.38 7.65
CA THR A 54 -20.36 -6.12 6.37
C THR A 54 -20.89 -7.08 5.30
N VAL A 55 -20.93 -8.37 5.61
CA VAL A 55 -21.49 -9.39 4.71
C VAL A 55 -22.97 -9.14 4.44
N HIS A 56 -23.74 -8.78 5.46
CA HIS A 56 -25.16 -8.43 5.30
C HIS A 56 -25.37 -7.27 4.33
N LYS A 57 -24.62 -6.17 4.48
CA LYS A 57 -24.70 -4.99 3.58
C LYS A 57 -24.33 -5.36 2.14
N MET A 58 -23.30 -6.17 1.96
CA MET A 58 -22.86 -6.65 0.66
C MET A 58 -23.96 -7.50 -0.01
N LEU A 59 -24.51 -8.48 0.68
CA LEU A 59 -25.59 -9.34 0.15
C LEU A 59 -26.85 -8.53 -0.17
N GLN A 60 -27.22 -7.57 0.67
CA GLN A 60 -28.34 -6.68 0.42
C GLN A 60 -28.15 -5.83 -0.85
N ALA A 61 -26.93 -5.29 -1.06
CA ALA A 61 -26.60 -4.55 -2.27
C ALA A 61 -26.69 -5.45 -3.51
N ASN A 62 -26.15 -6.66 -3.43
CA ASN A 62 -26.19 -7.64 -4.51
C ASN A 62 -27.63 -8.06 -4.85
N CYS A 63 -28.47 -8.33 -3.85
CA CYS A 63 -29.91 -8.57 -4.05
C CYS A 63 -30.57 -7.43 -4.81
N ARG A 64 -30.27 -6.18 -4.45
CA ARG A 64 -30.79 -5.01 -5.17
C ARG A 64 -30.35 -5.01 -6.62
N GLY A 65 -29.07 -5.31 -6.89
CA GLY A 65 -28.48 -5.36 -8.22
C GLY A 65 -29.17 -6.37 -9.14
N VAL A 66 -29.41 -7.59 -8.65
CA VAL A 66 -30.06 -8.69 -9.41
C VAL A 66 -31.38 -8.25 -10.02
N PHE A 67 -32.16 -7.46 -9.30
CA PHE A 67 -33.52 -7.05 -9.70
C PHE A 67 -33.59 -5.66 -10.35
N LEU A 68 -32.46 -5.03 -10.66
CA LEU A 68 -32.42 -3.75 -11.39
C LEU A 68 -32.93 -3.91 -12.83
N PRO A 69 -33.56 -2.87 -13.39
CA PRO A 69 -33.83 -2.79 -14.82
C PRO A 69 -32.51 -2.80 -15.61
N GLU A 70 -32.55 -3.34 -16.86
CA GLU A 70 -31.36 -3.55 -17.69
C GLU A 70 -30.51 -2.27 -17.87
N HIS A 71 -31.16 -1.13 -18.13
CA HIS A 71 -30.48 0.15 -18.33
C HIS A 71 -29.70 0.66 -17.10
N ARG A 72 -29.99 0.13 -15.89
CA ARG A 72 -29.30 0.44 -14.62
C ARG A 72 -28.32 -0.65 -14.20
N TYR A 73 -28.47 -1.84 -14.72
CA TYR A 73 -27.75 -3.02 -14.28
C TYR A 73 -26.24 -2.90 -14.59
N ARG A 74 -25.88 -2.48 -15.79
CA ARG A 74 -24.45 -2.31 -16.19
C ARG A 74 -23.71 -1.27 -15.34
N ALA A 75 -24.37 -0.13 -15.08
CA ALA A 75 -23.80 0.89 -14.19
C ALA A 75 -23.65 0.39 -12.75
N PHE A 76 -24.57 -0.46 -12.30
CA PHE A 76 -24.49 -1.12 -11.00
C PHE A 76 -23.31 -2.08 -10.91
N LEU A 77 -23.07 -2.91 -11.92
CA LEU A 77 -21.93 -3.84 -11.96
C LEU A 77 -20.60 -3.10 -11.80
N LYS A 78 -20.39 -2.04 -12.58
CA LYS A 78 -19.17 -1.21 -12.49
C LYS A 78 -19.01 -0.63 -11.08
N LYS A 79 -20.04 -0.03 -10.53
CA LYS A 79 -20.01 0.54 -9.18
C LYS A 79 -19.77 -0.52 -8.09
N SER A 80 -20.33 -1.72 -8.26
CA SER A 80 -20.11 -2.84 -7.35
C SER A 80 -18.66 -3.29 -7.35
N GLU A 81 -18.03 -3.37 -8.53
CA GLU A 81 -16.63 -3.71 -8.69
C GLU A 81 -15.72 -2.64 -8.05
N GLU A 82 -15.97 -1.36 -8.32
CA GLU A 82 -15.24 -0.23 -7.71
C GLU A 82 -15.35 -0.23 -6.18
N SER A 83 -16.57 -0.44 -5.65
CA SER A 83 -16.81 -0.54 -4.20
C SER A 83 -16.12 -1.74 -3.58
N ALA A 84 -16.13 -2.88 -4.26
CA ALA A 84 -15.45 -4.09 -3.81
C ALA A 84 -13.92 -3.92 -3.83
N PHE A 85 -13.36 -3.22 -4.82
CA PHE A 85 -11.95 -2.87 -4.89
C PHE A 85 -11.51 -2.06 -3.66
N GLN A 86 -12.26 -1.02 -3.29
CA GLN A 86 -11.96 -0.24 -2.08
C GLN A 86 -12.06 -1.10 -0.81
N SER A 87 -13.06 -1.99 -0.75
CA SER A 87 -13.20 -2.92 0.37
C SER A 87 -12.02 -3.89 0.48
N GLY A 88 -11.45 -4.32 -0.65
CA GLY A 88 -10.25 -5.17 -0.69
C GLY A 88 -9.03 -4.45 -0.13
N ILE A 89 -8.81 -3.18 -0.49
CA ILE A 89 -7.75 -2.32 0.05
C ILE A 89 -7.90 -2.17 1.57
N GLU A 90 -9.08 -1.75 2.03
CA GLU A 90 -9.34 -1.55 3.46
C GLU A 90 -9.15 -2.83 4.27
N PHE A 91 -9.51 -3.96 3.72
CA PHE A 91 -9.40 -5.25 4.40
C PHE A 91 -7.93 -5.61 4.71
N VAL A 92 -6.99 -5.31 3.80
CA VAL A 92 -5.55 -5.57 4.00
C VAL A 92 -4.95 -4.67 5.07
N LYS A 93 -5.34 -3.40 5.13
CA LYS A 93 -4.79 -2.42 6.09
C LYS A 93 -4.95 -2.85 7.55
N HIS A 94 -5.94 -3.68 7.82
CA HIS A 94 -6.27 -4.09 9.19
C HIS A 94 -5.85 -5.52 9.54
N GLN A 95 -5.36 -6.32 8.56
CA GLN A 95 -5.04 -7.72 8.80
C GLN A 95 -4.02 -8.31 7.83
N THR A 96 -3.06 -9.07 8.36
CA THR A 96 -2.22 -9.97 7.57
C THR A 96 -2.97 -11.27 7.32
N ILE A 97 -3.69 -11.35 6.20
CA ILE A 97 -4.49 -12.53 5.87
C ILE A 97 -3.81 -13.35 4.78
N PRO A 98 -3.59 -14.67 4.98
CA PRO A 98 -3.05 -15.53 3.93
C PRO A 98 -3.99 -15.58 2.72
N TYR A 99 -3.46 -15.50 1.50
CA TYR A 99 -4.24 -15.59 0.26
C TYR A 99 -5.18 -16.81 0.21
N ARG A 100 -4.76 -17.94 0.80
CA ARG A 100 -5.59 -19.16 0.87
C ARG A 100 -6.89 -18.96 1.64
N SER A 101 -6.92 -18.09 2.64
CA SER A 101 -8.13 -17.81 3.41
C SER A 101 -9.19 -17.08 2.58
N LEU A 102 -8.78 -16.23 1.64
CA LEU A 102 -9.70 -15.57 0.71
C LEU A 102 -10.43 -16.55 -0.21
N SER A 103 -9.73 -17.60 -0.66
CA SER A 103 -10.34 -18.65 -1.45
C SER A 103 -11.44 -19.39 -0.66
N CYS A 104 -11.21 -19.66 0.63
CA CYS A 104 -12.21 -20.26 1.50
C CYS A 104 -13.42 -19.33 1.71
N PHE A 105 -13.14 -18.05 1.97
CA PHE A 105 -14.17 -17.02 2.12
C PHE A 105 -15.07 -16.91 0.88
N THR A 106 -14.46 -16.73 -0.29
CA THR A 106 -15.20 -16.55 -1.54
C THR A 106 -16.00 -17.78 -1.93
N LYS A 107 -15.47 -18.97 -1.67
CA LYS A 107 -16.15 -20.24 -1.92
C LYS A 107 -17.35 -20.40 -1.00
N SER A 108 -17.20 -20.17 0.31
CA SER A 108 -18.27 -20.36 1.28
C SER A 108 -19.41 -19.38 1.07
N ILE A 109 -19.12 -18.09 0.81
CA ILE A 109 -20.18 -17.11 0.54
C ILE A 109 -20.94 -17.42 -0.76
N ARG A 110 -20.21 -17.84 -1.80
CA ARG A 110 -20.82 -18.24 -3.07
C ARG A 110 -21.74 -19.44 -2.90
N ASN A 111 -21.31 -20.48 -2.18
CA ASN A 111 -22.10 -21.67 -1.92
C ASN A 111 -23.38 -21.35 -1.15
N ALA A 112 -23.25 -20.57 -0.09
CA ALA A 112 -24.36 -20.15 0.74
C ALA A 112 -25.42 -19.37 -0.07
N VAL A 113 -24.98 -18.39 -0.87
CA VAL A 113 -25.87 -17.59 -1.71
C VAL A 113 -26.54 -18.45 -2.78
N LEU A 114 -25.80 -19.21 -3.56
CA LEU A 114 -26.36 -20.01 -4.66
C LEU A 114 -27.28 -21.12 -4.14
N GLY A 115 -26.98 -21.71 -2.99
CA GLY A 115 -27.82 -22.72 -2.36
C GLY A 115 -29.20 -22.14 -2.00
N GLU A 116 -29.25 -20.99 -1.36
CA GLU A 116 -30.52 -20.36 -0.98
C GLU A 116 -31.27 -19.75 -2.16
N VAL A 117 -30.55 -19.12 -3.10
CA VAL A 117 -31.17 -18.56 -4.31
C VAL A 117 -31.88 -19.66 -5.13
N LYS A 118 -31.26 -20.84 -5.29
CA LYS A 118 -31.89 -21.98 -5.97
C LYS A 118 -33.19 -22.40 -5.27
N LYS A 119 -33.22 -22.54 -3.95
CA LYS A 119 -34.41 -22.88 -3.19
C LYS A 119 -35.56 -21.86 -3.37
N LEU A 120 -35.19 -20.56 -3.33
CA LEU A 120 -36.14 -19.47 -3.50
C LEU A 120 -36.79 -19.43 -4.89
N LEU A 121 -36.11 -19.96 -5.89
CA LEU A 121 -36.52 -19.98 -7.29
C LEU A 121 -37.17 -21.30 -7.72
N GLU A 122 -37.20 -22.32 -6.87
CA GLU A 122 -37.67 -23.68 -7.21
C GLU A 122 -39.04 -23.72 -7.86
N LEU A 123 -39.98 -22.84 -7.43
CA LEU A 123 -41.35 -22.74 -7.93
C LEU A 123 -41.51 -21.73 -9.08
N GLU A 124 -40.45 -21.07 -9.51
CA GLU A 124 -40.55 -20.06 -10.56
C GLU A 124 -40.26 -20.69 -11.95
N GLU A 125 -40.73 -20.06 -13.02
CA GLU A 125 -40.49 -20.53 -14.39
C GLU A 125 -39.00 -20.60 -14.73
N HIS A 126 -38.62 -21.61 -15.51
CA HIS A 126 -37.22 -21.89 -15.83
C HIS A 126 -36.45 -20.65 -16.34
N HIS A 127 -37.04 -19.85 -17.22
CA HIS A 127 -36.40 -18.66 -17.76
C HIS A 127 -36.16 -17.57 -16.69
N VAL A 128 -37.03 -17.49 -15.65
CA VAL A 128 -36.83 -16.60 -14.50
C VAL A 128 -35.71 -17.11 -13.63
N GLN A 129 -35.64 -18.41 -13.36
CA GLN A 129 -34.59 -19.06 -12.61
C GLN A 129 -33.23 -18.74 -13.24
N MET A 130 -33.08 -18.99 -14.57
CA MET A 130 -31.86 -18.75 -15.30
C MET A 130 -31.43 -17.28 -15.26
N SER A 131 -32.34 -16.35 -15.55
CA SER A 131 -32.02 -14.92 -15.54
C SER A 131 -31.57 -14.41 -14.18
N VAL A 132 -32.18 -14.88 -13.08
CA VAL A 132 -31.76 -14.48 -11.71
C VAL A 132 -30.40 -15.08 -11.35
N LEU A 133 -30.18 -16.36 -11.67
CA LEU A 133 -28.91 -17.04 -11.41
C LEU A 133 -27.74 -16.44 -12.21
N GLU A 134 -27.97 -16.10 -13.47
CA GLU A 134 -26.97 -15.42 -14.31
C GLU A 134 -26.56 -14.09 -13.70
N ARG A 135 -27.50 -13.25 -13.30
CA ARG A 135 -27.21 -11.96 -12.67
C ARG A 135 -26.51 -12.10 -11.32
N TRP A 136 -26.91 -13.08 -10.50
CA TRP A 136 -26.18 -13.38 -9.26
C TRP A 136 -24.72 -13.79 -9.53
N ASN A 137 -24.50 -14.64 -10.52
CA ASN A 137 -23.15 -15.05 -10.91
C ASN A 137 -22.33 -13.86 -11.40
N GLU A 138 -22.90 -13.01 -12.24
CA GLU A 138 -22.22 -11.85 -12.80
C GLU A 138 -21.87 -10.83 -11.72
N ILE A 139 -22.82 -10.47 -10.83
CA ILE A 139 -22.56 -9.57 -9.70
C ILE A 139 -21.50 -10.15 -8.77
N SER A 140 -21.59 -11.44 -8.44
CA SER A 140 -20.63 -12.12 -7.58
C SER A 140 -19.24 -12.12 -8.22
N HIS A 141 -19.17 -12.31 -9.53
CA HIS A 141 -17.90 -12.25 -10.27
C HIS A 141 -17.27 -10.86 -10.20
N HIS A 142 -18.02 -9.80 -10.53
CA HIS A 142 -17.53 -8.42 -10.46
C HIS A 142 -17.11 -8.01 -9.03
N SER A 143 -17.93 -8.35 -8.04
CA SER A 143 -17.60 -8.07 -6.64
C SER A 143 -16.35 -8.80 -6.18
N LEU A 144 -16.20 -10.07 -6.56
CA LEU A 144 -15.02 -10.85 -6.20
C LEU A 144 -13.76 -10.34 -6.91
N THR A 145 -13.85 -10.08 -8.22
CA THR A 145 -12.72 -9.56 -9.01
C THR A 145 -12.27 -8.22 -8.47
N GLY A 146 -13.18 -7.30 -8.20
CA GLY A 146 -12.86 -6.02 -7.59
C GLY A 146 -12.16 -6.18 -6.24
N PHE A 147 -12.72 -6.99 -5.33
CA PHE A 147 -12.16 -7.23 -4.01
C PHE A 147 -10.74 -7.84 -4.08
N LEU A 148 -10.54 -8.88 -4.88
CA LEU A 148 -9.22 -9.50 -5.04
C LEU A 148 -8.20 -8.55 -5.67
N SER A 149 -8.61 -7.76 -6.65
CA SER A 149 -7.75 -6.74 -7.26
C SER A 149 -7.30 -5.69 -6.25
N GLY A 150 -8.21 -5.17 -5.43
CA GLY A 150 -7.89 -4.21 -4.37
C GLY A 150 -6.97 -4.81 -3.31
N PHE A 151 -7.29 -6.03 -2.86
CA PHE A 151 -6.46 -6.79 -1.91
C PHE A 151 -5.04 -7.00 -2.44
N CYS A 152 -4.89 -7.52 -3.67
CA CYS A 152 -3.57 -7.77 -4.26
C CYS A 152 -2.81 -6.48 -4.49
N SER A 153 -3.48 -5.40 -4.92
CA SER A 153 -2.85 -4.10 -5.13
C SER A 153 -2.27 -3.55 -3.83
N GLN A 154 -3.02 -3.60 -2.73
CA GLN A 154 -2.52 -3.13 -1.43
C GLN A 154 -1.36 -4.00 -0.92
N GLN A 155 -1.49 -5.33 -0.99
CA GLN A 155 -0.39 -6.23 -0.60
C GLN A 155 0.89 -5.99 -1.42
N PHE A 156 0.74 -5.74 -2.72
CA PHE A 156 1.89 -5.41 -3.56
C PHE A 156 2.55 -4.09 -3.14
N MET A 157 1.74 -3.07 -2.82
CA MET A 157 2.26 -1.79 -2.32
C MET A 157 2.99 -1.94 -0.98
N ASP A 158 2.41 -2.70 -0.03
CA ASP A 158 3.02 -2.95 1.27
C ASP A 158 4.36 -3.70 1.13
N LEU A 159 4.40 -4.73 0.26
CA LEU A 159 5.63 -5.47 -0.04
C LEU A 159 6.67 -4.57 -0.73
N LYS A 160 6.24 -3.67 -1.62
CA LYS A 160 7.12 -2.70 -2.25
C LYS A 160 7.71 -1.76 -1.19
N GLU A 161 6.88 -1.19 -0.32
CA GLU A 161 7.33 -0.31 0.77
C GLU A 161 8.39 -0.99 1.65
N ILE A 162 8.14 -2.22 2.10
CA ILE A 162 9.11 -3.00 2.88
C ILE A 162 10.39 -3.26 2.08
N SER A 163 10.28 -3.50 0.77
CA SER A 163 11.42 -3.79 -0.10
C SER A 163 12.28 -2.58 -0.44
N ILE A 164 11.74 -1.35 -0.33
CA ILE A 164 12.45 -0.11 -0.68
C ILE A 164 12.97 0.66 0.53
N ARG A 165 12.61 0.26 1.76
CA ARG A 165 13.04 0.92 2.99
C ARG A 165 14.17 0.19 3.69
N ASP A 166 15.00 0.95 4.43
CA ASP A 166 15.94 0.41 5.41
C ASP A 166 15.19 0.12 6.73
N PRO A 167 15.27 -1.10 7.27
CA PRO A 167 14.46 -1.51 8.42
C PRO A 167 14.85 -0.82 9.74
N LEU A 168 16.07 -0.26 9.85
CA LEU A 168 16.52 0.44 11.04
C LEU A 168 16.09 1.91 11.03
N THR A 169 16.38 2.61 9.95
CA THR A 169 16.22 4.08 9.88
C THR A 169 14.92 4.51 9.22
N ASN A 170 14.20 3.59 8.58
CA ASN A 170 13.00 3.87 7.77
C ASN A 170 13.23 4.83 6.59
N LEU A 171 14.46 5.23 6.31
CA LEU A 171 14.83 5.87 5.07
C LEU A 171 14.72 4.87 3.91
N TYR A 172 14.75 5.36 2.69
CA TYR A 172 14.85 4.47 1.55
C TYR A 172 16.20 3.72 1.55
N ASN A 173 16.22 2.54 0.97
CA ASN A 173 17.47 1.79 0.86
C ASN A 173 18.22 2.15 -0.44
N ARG A 174 19.48 1.71 -0.52
CA ARG A 174 20.36 1.92 -1.67
C ARG A 174 19.74 1.45 -3.00
N ARG A 175 18.98 0.36 -3.00
CA ARG A 175 18.37 -0.18 -4.22
C ARG A 175 17.36 0.80 -4.82
N TYR A 176 16.51 1.38 -3.97
CA TYR A 176 15.49 2.32 -4.43
C TYR A 176 16.09 3.66 -4.88
N PHE A 177 17.29 4.02 -4.42
CA PHE A 177 17.99 5.20 -4.91
C PHE A 177 18.17 5.20 -6.43
N TYR A 178 18.61 4.07 -7.01
CA TYR A 178 18.82 3.96 -8.44
C TYR A 178 17.50 4.06 -9.23
N ASP A 179 16.42 3.49 -8.70
CA ASP A 179 15.09 3.61 -9.32
C ASP A 179 14.56 5.06 -9.27
N CYS A 180 14.92 5.82 -8.23
CA CYS A 180 14.44 7.17 -7.97
C CYS A 180 15.24 8.25 -8.70
N LEU A 181 16.55 8.06 -8.84
CA LEU A 181 17.45 9.09 -9.36
C LEU A 181 17.10 9.49 -10.79
N ASP A 182 16.88 8.54 -11.69
CA ASP A 182 16.53 8.82 -13.08
C ASP A 182 15.24 9.64 -13.19
N GLU A 183 14.24 9.31 -12.38
CA GLU A 183 12.97 10.05 -12.31
C GLU A 183 13.21 11.49 -11.84
N LYS A 184 13.98 11.68 -10.77
CA LYS A 184 14.21 13.01 -10.18
C LYS A 184 15.08 13.90 -11.05
N VAL A 185 16.02 13.34 -11.80
CA VAL A 185 16.81 14.08 -12.80
C VAL A 185 15.87 14.58 -13.91
N GLN A 186 14.98 13.72 -14.44
CA GLN A 186 14.04 14.12 -15.48
C GLN A 186 13.02 15.16 -14.97
N ASP A 187 12.52 15.02 -13.74
CA ASP A 187 11.63 16.00 -13.11
C ASP A 187 12.32 17.37 -13.01
N ALA A 188 13.56 17.41 -12.54
CA ALA A 188 14.34 18.63 -12.38
C ALA A 188 14.60 19.35 -13.73
N GLU A 189 14.91 18.57 -14.79
CA GLU A 189 15.04 19.09 -16.15
C GLU A 189 13.75 19.74 -16.66
N GLN A 190 12.62 19.01 -16.52
CA GLN A 190 11.32 19.50 -16.99
C GLN A 190 10.86 20.76 -16.26
N MET A 191 11.20 20.87 -14.95
CA MET A 191 10.84 22.01 -14.12
C MET A 191 11.86 23.15 -14.16
N GLU A 192 12.98 22.96 -14.86
CA GLU A 192 14.11 23.92 -14.90
C GLU A 192 14.58 24.29 -13.47
N GLN A 193 14.63 23.31 -12.56
CA GLN A 193 15.03 23.48 -11.16
C GLN A 193 16.35 22.76 -10.86
N PRO A 194 17.14 23.25 -9.90
CA PRO A 194 18.33 22.53 -9.46
C PRO A 194 17.92 21.22 -8.77
N LEU A 195 18.80 20.22 -8.84
CA LEU A 195 18.69 18.99 -8.07
C LEU A 195 20.08 18.75 -7.45
N ALA A 196 20.16 18.76 -6.13
CA ALA A 196 21.39 18.42 -5.44
C ALA A 196 21.38 16.96 -4.94
N LEU A 197 22.57 16.36 -4.97
CA LEU A 197 22.87 15.10 -4.30
C LEU A 197 23.81 15.40 -3.14
N LEU A 198 23.38 15.02 -1.92
CA LEU A 198 24.16 15.16 -0.70
C LEU A 198 24.53 13.78 -0.16
N MET A 199 25.83 13.50 0.02
CA MET A 199 26.33 12.32 0.73
C MET A 199 26.75 12.68 2.13
N LEU A 200 26.43 11.82 3.10
CA LEU A 200 26.87 11.90 4.50
C LEU A 200 27.50 10.57 4.94
N ASP A 201 28.56 10.64 5.73
CA ASP A 201 29.24 9.50 6.37
C ASP A 201 29.54 9.86 7.83
N VAL A 202 29.37 8.91 8.74
CA VAL A 202 29.60 9.14 10.16
C VAL A 202 31.04 8.81 10.53
N ASN A 203 31.88 9.83 10.71
CA ASN A 203 33.25 9.62 11.17
C ASN A 203 33.25 8.98 12.56
N ASN A 204 34.13 7.99 12.74
CA ASN A 204 34.32 7.25 13.99
C ASN A 204 33.09 6.42 14.43
N PHE A 205 32.17 6.08 13.53
CA PHE A 205 31.02 5.22 13.83
C PHE A 205 31.42 3.89 14.44
N LYS A 206 32.50 3.28 13.95
CA LYS A 206 33.05 2.06 14.54
C LYS A 206 33.42 2.24 16.02
N TYR A 207 34.02 3.38 16.40
CA TYR A 207 34.35 3.66 17.79
C TYR A 207 33.10 3.68 18.69
N VAL A 208 32.01 4.28 18.21
CA VAL A 208 30.73 4.27 18.93
C VAL A 208 30.24 2.85 19.17
N ASN A 209 30.29 1.99 18.15
CA ASN A 209 29.88 0.59 18.26
C ASN A 209 30.79 -0.21 19.22
N ASP A 210 32.10 -0.01 19.13
CA ASP A 210 33.08 -0.75 19.92
C ASP A 210 33.02 -0.35 21.42
N GLU A 211 32.81 0.95 21.72
CA GLU A 211 32.79 1.50 23.07
C GLU A 211 31.43 1.42 23.76
N PHE A 212 30.32 1.70 23.03
CA PHE A 212 28.98 1.83 23.62
C PHE A 212 28.02 0.71 23.18
N GLY A 213 28.47 -0.18 22.28
CA GLY A 213 27.68 -1.29 21.73
C GLY A 213 26.82 -0.90 20.53
N HIS A 214 26.43 -1.90 19.74
CA HIS A 214 25.68 -1.72 18.49
C HIS A 214 24.35 -0.99 18.68
N ASN A 215 23.64 -1.19 19.81
CA ASN A 215 22.39 -0.46 20.07
C ASN A 215 22.57 1.05 20.09
N LYS A 216 23.72 1.53 20.60
CA LYS A 216 24.03 2.97 20.60
C LYS A 216 24.40 3.47 19.19
N GLY A 217 25.08 2.66 18.40
CA GLY A 217 25.29 2.96 16.98
C GLY A 217 23.95 3.05 16.22
N ASP A 218 23.04 2.12 16.47
CA ASP A 218 21.70 2.12 15.87
C ASP A 218 20.88 3.37 16.28
N GLU A 219 20.93 3.77 17.55
CA GLU A 219 20.30 5.03 18.02
C GLU A 219 20.86 6.25 17.28
N LEU A 220 22.18 6.32 17.06
CA LEU A 220 22.80 7.40 16.29
C LEU A 220 22.31 7.44 14.84
N LEU A 221 22.26 6.30 14.17
CA LEU A 221 21.79 6.21 12.78
C LEU A 221 20.30 6.61 12.67
N CYS A 222 19.46 6.17 13.60
CA CYS A 222 18.07 6.59 13.68
C CYS A 222 17.96 8.11 13.91
N ARG A 223 18.80 8.69 14.78
CA ARG A 223 18.77 10.13 15.04
C ARG A 223 19.14 10.96 13.81
N ILE A 224 20.12 10.52 13.02
CA ILE A 224 20.47 11.18 11.74
C ILE A 224 19.26 11.14 10.78
N ALA A 225 18.59 10.01 10.68
CA ALA A 225 17.41 9.85 9.83
C ALA A 225 16.24 10.75 10.29
N GLU A 226 15.99 10.84 11.60
CA GLU A 226 14.99 11.74 12.18
C GLU A 226 15.30 13.20 11.86
N LEU A 227 16.55 13.64 12.03
CA LEU A 227 16.98 14.99 11.71
C LEU A 227 16.78 15.35 10.25
N ALA A 228 17.02 14.39 9.35
CA ALA A 228 16.74 14.55 7.92
C ALA A 228 15.23 14.74 7.66
N GLN A 229 14.39 13.96 8.34
CA GLN A 229 12.93 14.07 8.23
C GLN A 229 12.42 15.40 8.83
N GLU A 230 12.97 15.86 9.95
CA GLU A 230 12.66 17.18 10.54
C GLU A 230 12.92 18.33 9.55
N GLN A 231 13.86 18.17 8.64
CA GLN A 231 14.16 19.12 7.56
C GLN A 231 13.38 18.86 6.27
N SER A 232 12.37 17.98 6.32
CA SER A 232 11.54 17.63 5.16
C SER A 232 12.33 17.05 3.99
N LEU A 233 13.42 16.34 4.25
CA LEU A 233 14.21 15.65 3.22
C LEU A 233 13.49 14.37 2.78
N GLU A 234 12.58 14.50 1.82
CA GLU A 234 11.69 13.40 1.39
C GLU A 234 12.46 12.21 0.76
N TYR A 235 13.55 12.51 0.04
CA TYR A 235 14.34 11.50 -0.69
C TYR A 235 15.66 11.22 0.02
N GLY A 236 15.54 10.67 1.23
CA GLY A 236 16.69 10.21 2.03
C GLY A 236 16.91 8.70 1.89
N PHE A 237 18.16 8.29 1.69
CA PHE A 237 18.55 6.89 1.46
C PHE A 237 19.66 6.50 2.43
N ARG A 238 19.55 5.30 3.01
CA ARG A 238 20.70 4.68 3.68
C ARG A 238 21.41 3.75 2.71
N PHE A 239 22.66 4.07 2.38
CA PHE A 239 23.45 3.33 1.39
C PHE A 239 24.09 2.08 1.97
N GLY A 240 24.42 2.09 3.25
CA GLY A 240 24.99 0.96 3.98
C GLY A 240 25.67 1.46 5.25
N GLY A 241 25.81 0.60 6.27
CA GLY A 241 26.51 0.95 7.49
C GLY A 241 26.14 2.33 8.05
N ASP A 242 27.05 3.26 7.89
CA ASP A 242 27.01 4.64 8.36
C ASP A 242 26.94 5.68 7.23
N GLU A 243 26.60 5.25 6.00
CA GLU A 243 26.51 6.09 4.81
C GLU A 243 25.06 6.45 4.47
N PHE A 244 24.80 7.73 4.25
CA PHE A 244 23.51 8.29 3.84
C PHE A 244 23.64 9.11 2.56
N VAL A 245 22.61 9.06 1.73
CA VAL A 245 22.52 9.89 0.51
C VAL A 245 21.17 10.57 0.50
N PHE A 246 21.10 11.81 0.06
CA PHE A 246 19.87 12.58 -0.09
C PHE A 246 19.80 13.17 -1.50
N LEU A 247 18.63 13.07 -2.13
CA LEU A 247 18.29 13.81 -3.34
C LEU A 247 17.43 15.00 -2.91
N LEU A 248 17.80 16.19 -3.33
CA LEU A 248 17.22 17.45 -2.88
C LEU A 248 16.68 18.25 -4.09
N PRO A 249 15.43 17.97 -4.55
CA PRO A 249 14.83 18.72 -5.64
C PRO A 249 14.63 20.20 -5.28
N GLY A 250 14.91 21.09 -6.21
CA GLY A 250 14.78 22.54 -6.01
C GLY A 250 15.88 23.16 -5.14
N VAL A 251 16.90 22.40 -4.78
CA VAL A 251 18.00 22.81 -3.86
C VAL A 251 19.31 22.85 -4.64
N SER A 252 20.07 23.94 -4.50
CA SER A 252 21.40 24.09 -5.05
C SER A 252 22.45 23.33 -4.25
N GLU A 253 23.67 23.21 -4.80
CA GLU A 253 24.80 22.59 -4.11
C GLU A 253 25.12 23.28 -2.77
N ASP A 254 25.12 24.62 -2.73
CA ASP A 254 25.43 25.39 -1.54
C ASP A 254 24.37 25.19 -0.44
N GLU A 255 23.09 25.22 -0.77
CA GLU A 255 21.99 24.94 0.15
C GLU A 255 22.04 23.51 0.68
N ALA A 256 22.44 22.54 -0.15
CA ALA A 256 22.64 21.17 0.30
C ALA A 256 23.78 21.07 1.34
N TYR A 257 24.85 21.85 1.20
CA TYR A 257 25.89 21.95 2.23
C TYR A 257 25.37 22.56 3.52
N GLU A 258 24.52 23.61 3.46
CA GLU A 258 23.92 24.22 4.64
C GLU A 258 23.04 23.21 5.37
N THR A 259 22.26 22.41 4.63
CA THR A 259 21.46 21.31 5.18
C THR A 259 22.31 20.30 5.96
N ALA A 260 23.46 19.89 5.40
CA ALA A 260 24.38 18.97 6.08
C ALA A 260 24.97 19.56 7.36
N VAL A 261 25.36 20.85 7.31
CA VAL A 261 25.85 21.59 8.51
C VAL A 261 24.77 21.66 9.60
N GLU A 262 23.52 21.87 9.22
CA GLU A 262 22.42 21.92 10.17
C GLU A 262 22.19 20.55 10.82
N ILE A 263 22.18 19.45 10.07
CA ILE A 263 22.08 18.08 10.61
C ILE A 263 23.24 17.83 11.59
N ASP A 264 24.49 18.09 11.18
CA ASP A 264 25.67 17.93 12.04
C ASP A 264 25.55 18.78 13.32
N SER A 265 25.05 20.01 13.20
CA SER A 265 24.89 20.92 14.36
C SER A 265 23.92 20.41 15.42
N LYS A 266 22.90 19.67 15.02
CA LYS A 266 21.86 19.11 15.90
C LYS A 266 22.23 17.79 16.58
N LEU A 267 23.38 17.19 16.23
CA LEU A 267 23.92 15.99 16.87
C LEU A 267 24.71 16.32 18.17
N LEU A 268 24.18 17.20 19.02
CA LEU A 268 24.89 17.75 20.20
C LEU A 268 25.39 16.69 21.17
N ASP A 269 24.58 15.68 21.46
CA ASP A 269 24.92 14.60 22.40
C ASP A 269 26.00 13.67 21.88
N TRP A 270 26.26 13.70 20.58
CA TRP A 270 27.20 12.83 19.89
C TRP A 270 28.52 13.52 19.49
N LYS A 271 28.56 14.86 19.51
CA LYS A 271 29.70 15.65 18.99
C LYS A 271 31.05 15.34 19.60
N GLN A 272 31.08 14.86 20.83
CA GLN A 272 32.33 14.46 21.49
C GLN A 272 32.88 13.12 20.95
N TYR A 273 32.08 12.33 20.24
CA TYR A 273 32.46 11.00 19.77
C TYR A 273 32.55 10.94 18.25
N ILE A 274 31.70 11.69 17.55
CA ILE A 274 31.59 11.64 16.10
C ILE A 274 31.58 13.03 15.45
N SER A 275 31.77 13.05 14.15
CA SER A 275 31.44 14.17 13.26
C SER A 275 30.86 13.63 11.96
N LEU A 276 30.10 14.43 11.23
CA LEU A 276 29.69 14.05 9.89
C LEU A 276 30.73 14.49 8.87
N ALA A 277 31.07 13.58 7.95
CA ALA A 277 31.70 13.95 6.70
C ALA A 277 30.59 14.06 5.64
N TYR A 278 30.64 15.11 4.81
CA TYR A 278 29.63 15.32 3.78
C TYR A 278 30.20 15.94 2.52
N GLY A 279 29.59 15.59 1.39
CA GLY A 279 29.87 16.10 0.07
C GLY A 279 28.56 16.34 -0.68
N ALA A 280 28.44 17.50 -1.31
CA ALA A 280 27.29 17.80 -2.16
C ALA A 280 27.72 18.09 -3.59
N ILE A 281 26.85 17.81 -4.52
CA ILE A 281 26.98 18.17 -5.94
C ILE A 281 25.61 18.56 -6.48
N GLU A 282 25.60 19.50 -7.42
CA GLU A 282 24.42 19.75 -8.25
C GLU A 282 24.43 18.79 -9.44
N LEU A 283 23.35 18.06 -9.63
CA LEU A 283 23.19 17.13 -10.74
C LEU A 283 22.86 17.91 -12.01
N LYS A 284 23.74 17.84 -13.01
CA LYS A 284 23.54 18.50 -14.31
C LYS A 284 23.44 17.43 -15.38
N PRO A 285 22.35 17.41 -16.16
CA PRO A 285 22.13 16.36 -17.17
C PRO A 285 23.29 16.17 -18.14
N ASP A 286 23.97 17.25 -18.49
CA ASP A 286 25.08 17.24 -19.44
C ASP A 286 26.45 16.92 -18.83
N ALA A 287 26.56 16.78 -17.51
CA ALA A 287 27.85 16.69 -16.81
C ALA A 287 28.35 15.27 -16.58
N CYS A 288 27.46 14.28 -16.51
CA CYS A 288 27.82 12.89 -16.26
C CYS A 288 27.00 11.95 -17.14
N GLU A 289 27.65 10.97 -17.76
CA GLU A 289 26.99 9.98 -18.62
C GLU A 289 26.35 8.84 -17.81
N ARG A 290 26.72 8.66 -16.53
CA ARG A 290 26.30 7.54 -15.69
C ARG A 290 26.05 7.98 -14.24
N ILE A 291 25.07 7.34 -13.59
CA ILE A 291 24.73 7.54 -12.18
C ILE A 291 25.93 7.38 -11.24
N ASP A 292 26.76 6.39 -11.51
CA ASP A 292 27.97 6.12 -10.70
C ASP A 292 28.95 7.27 -10.71
N ASP A 293 28.99 8.09 -11.77
CA ASP A 293 29.90 9.24 -11.88
C ASP A 293 29.48 10.36 -10.91
N TYR A 294 28.19 10.56 -10.71
CA TYR A 294 27.66 11.50 -9.70
C TYR A 294 28.01 11.07 -8.29
N LEU A 295 27.76 9.79 -7.95
CA LEU A 295 28.13 9.24 -6.65
C LEU A 295 29.62 9.34 -6.39
N HIS A 296 30.44 9.02 -7.38
CA HIS A 296 31.90 9.11 -7.26
C HIS A 296 32.36 10.57 -7.06
N LEU A 297 31.74 11.54 -7.72
CA LEU A 297 32.08 12.95 -7.56
C LEU A 297 31.70 13.47 -6.16
N ALA A 298 30.51 13.10 -5.65
CA ALA A 298 30.07 13.45 -4.31
C ALA A 298 30.97 12.81 -3.24
N ASP A 299 31.30 11.54 -3.38
CA ASP A 299 32.25 10.82 -2.50
C ASP A 299 33.61 11.48 -2.49
N LYS A 300 34.16 11.85 -3.67
CA LYS A 300 35.42 12.57 -3.76
C LYS A 300 35.39 13.91 -3.01
N ARG A 301 34.30 14.70 -3.14
CA ARG A 301 34.15 15.96 -2.41
C ARG A 301 34.05 15.75 -0.90
N MET A 302 33.33 14.73 -0.48
CA MET A 302 33.25 14.32 0.92
C MET A 302 34.62 13.91 1.46
N TYR A 303 35.40 13.13 0.71
CA TYR A 303 36.73 12.68 1.10
C TYR A 303 37.74 13.83 1.17
N ASP A 304 37.77 14.76 0.19
CA ASP A 304 38.63 15.92 0.18
C ASP A 304 38.38 16.82 1.41
N ARG A 305 37.12 16.97 1.81
CA ARG A 305 36.75 17.70 3.03
C ARG A 305 37.19 16.97 4.30
N LYS A 306 37.01 15.66 4.37
CA LYS A 306 37.47 14.79 5.48
C LYS A 306 38.96 14.93 5.72
N ARG A 307 39.75 15.10 4.63
CA ARG A 307 41.19 15.35 4.74
C ARG A 307 41.56 16.74 5.25
N ARG A 308 40.80 17.78 4.89
CA ARG A 308 41.02 19.17 5.35
C ARG A 308 40.72 19.37 6.82
N VAL A 309 39.80 18.59 7.38
CA VAL A 309 39.41 18.65 8.80
C VAL A 309 40.38 17.87 9.70
N LYS A 310 41.12 16.88 9.16
CA LYS A 310 42.09 16.07 9.89
C LYS A 310 43.55 16.62 9.82
N GLY A 311 43.83 17.63 9.01
CA GLY A 311 45.12 18.31 8.89
C GLY A 311 45.08 19.67 9.58
#